data_ee041d6b04609ff0fa37ff3097c691b2
#
_entry.id   ee041d6b04609ff0fa37ff3097c691b2
#
_cell.length_a   1.000
_cell.length_b   1.000
_cell.length_c   1.000
_cell.angle_alpha   90.00
_cell.angle_beta   90.00
_cell.angle_gamma   90.00
#
_symmetry.space_group_name_H-M   'P 1'
#
loop_
_entity.id
_entity.type
_entity.pdbx_description
1 polymer ?
#
loop_
_entity_poly.entity_id
_entity_poly.type
_entity_poly.pdbx_seq_one_letter_code
_entity_poly.pdbx_strand_id
1 'polypeptide(L)'
;MRRLAALIVLLVFTSCGSAPPVRTSPPVSDLVIPTTVPNGKVDVVVKATYTVGETIRATIRLSPTTGTLRGPLDPFIQASGFHGTATVRHLAIDPISVGAGSAEVVVLWDMRDDSGTAVGSDDYSLVFNVIDDSGRTTTVGTTLQVR
;
A
#
# COMPACT_ATOMS: atom_id res chain seq x y z
N MET A 1 76.67 -1.84 39.94
CA MET A 1 75.63 -1.06 39.37
C MET A 1 74.75 -1.95 38.50
N ARG A 2 73.61 -2.38 39.03
CA ARG A 2 72.63 -3.29 38.33
C ARG A 2 71.43 -2.47 37.93
N ARG A 3 71.19 -2.31 36.62
CA ARG A 3 69.99 -1.66 36.07
C ARG A 3 68.85 -2.67 35.94
N LEU A 4 67.80 -2.54 36.74
CA LEU A 4 66.54 -3.27 36.55
C LEU A 4 65.77 -2.60 35.43
N ALA A 5 65.46 -3.35 34.39
CA ALA A 5 64.52 -2.96 33.36
C ALA A 5 63.13 -3.49 33.75
N ALA A 6 62.21 -2.60 34.02
CA ALA A 6 60.78 -2.96 34.28
C ALA A 6 60.06 -3.13 32.95
N LEU A 7 59.53 -4.35 32.72
CA LEU A 7 58.71 -4.69 31.55
C LEU A 7 57.26 -4.37 31.88
N ILE A 8 56.68 -3.34 31.26
CA ILE A 8 55.26 -3.00 31.36
C ILE A 8 54.51 -3.80 30.30
N VAL A 9 53.74 -4.79 30.74
CA VAL A 9 52.82 -5.55 29.87
C VAL A 9 51.49 -4.79 29.78
N LEU A 10 51.21 -4.21 28.63
CA LEU A 10 49.93 -3.53 28.33
C LEU A 10 48.91 -4.59 27.90
N LEU A 11 47.96 -4.93 28.78
CA LEU A 11 46.82 -5.79 28.47
C LEU A 11 45.75 -4.95 27.75
N VAL A 12 45.64 -5.13 26.44
CA VAL A 12 44.54 -4.57 25.64
C VAL A 12 43.35 -5.49 25.74
N PHE A 13 42.32 -5.12 26.53
CA PHE A 13 41.04 -5.79 26.52
C PHE A 13 40.25 -5.36 25.28
N THR A 14 40.19 -6.19 24.25
CA THR A 14 39.26 -6.05 23.14
C THR A 14 37.88 -6.48 23.60
N SER A 15 37.03 -5.51 23.97
CA SER A 15 35.63 -5.71 24.24
C SER A 15 34.90 -5.98 22.88
N CYS A 16 34.63 -7.24 22.58
CA CYS A 16 33.68 -7.63 21.54
C CYS A 16 32.27 -7.23 21.99
N GLY A 17 31.84 -6.02 21.66
CA GLY A 17 30.46 -5.59 21.80
C GLY A 17 29.60 -6.35 20.78
N SER A 18 28.90 -7.40 21.26
CA SER A 18 27.86 -8.04 20.45
C SER A 18 26.74 -7.03 20.20
N ALA A 19 26.60 -6.55 18.96
CA ALA A 19 25.47 -5.73 18.57
C ALA A 19 24.17 -6.53 18.86
N PRO A 20 23.13 -5.90 19.44
CA PRO A 20 21.86 -6.57 19.66
C PRO A 20 21.29 -7.03 18.30
N PRO A 21 20.63 -8.21 18.25
CA PRO A 21 20.04 -8.69 17.02
C PRO A 21 19.00 -7.68 16.52
N VAL A 22 19.22 -7.18 15.31
CA VAL A 22 18.23 -6.35 14.61
C VAL A 22 16.99 -7.23 14.45
N ARG A 23 15.91 -6.89 15.16
CA ARG A 23 14.62 -7.53 14.95
C ARG A 23 14.09 -7.10 13.59
N THR A 24 14.34 -7.90 12.56
CA THR A 24 13.71 -7.75 11.28
C THR A 24 12.24 -8.10 11.49
N SER A 25 11.37 -7.09 11.46
CA SER A 25 9.92 -7.34 11.41
C SER A 25 9.63 -8.22 10.20
N PRO A 26 8.78 -9.26 10.33
CA PRO A 26 8.41 -10.08 9.18
C PRO A 26 7.86 -9.18 8.08
N PRO A 27 8.14 -9.47 6.80
CA PRO A 27 7.58 -8.70 5.70
C PRO A 27 6.06 -8.72 5.82
N VAL A 28 5.45 -7.53 5.81
CA VAL A 28 3.98 -7.41 5.77
C VAL A 28 3.55 -7.99 4.42
N SER A 29 2.86 -9.13 4.46
CA SER A 29 2.35 -9.77 3.24
C SER A 29 1.26 -8.89 2.62
N ASP A 30 1.44 -8.54 1.35
CA ASP A 30 0.40 -7.85 0.60
C ASP A 30 -0.82 -8.77 0.43
N LEU A 31 -2.00 -8.21 0.63
CA LEU A 31 -3.27 -8.88 0.42
C LEU A 31 -3.73 -8.60 -1.01
N VAL A 32 -3.99 -9.66 -1.78
CA VAL A 32 -4.57 -9.56 -3.13
C VAL A 32 -6.06 -9.82 -3.03
N ILE A 33 -6.86 -8.83 -3.42
CA ILE A 33 -8.32 -8.88 -3.40
C ILE A 33 -8.84 -8.97 -4.83
N PRO A 34 -9.23 -10.16 -5.31
CA PRO A 34 -9.74 -10.35 -6.66
C PRO A 34 -11.21 -9.97 -6.77
N THR A 35 -11.58 -9.28 -7.84
CA THR A 35 -12.95 -8.97 -8.21
C THR A 35 -13.18 -9.36 -9.67
N THR A 36 -14.20 -10.18 -9.93
CA THR A 36 -14.62 -10.49 -11.30
C THR A 36 -15.48 -9.36 -11.83
N VAL A 37 -15.13 -8.84 -13.00
CA VAL A 37 -15.89 -7.84 -13.72
C VAL A 37 -16.29 -8.39 -15.09
N PRO A 38 -17.28 -7.82 -15.77
CA PRO A 38 -17.52 -8.17 -17.16
C PRO A 38 -16.25 -8.00 -17.99
N ASN A 39 -15.97 -8.96 -18.86
CA ASN A 39 -14.77 -9.02 -19.71
C ASN A 39 -13.45 -9.27 -18.99
N GLY A 40 -13.42 -9.54 -17.66
CA GLY A 40 -12.16 -9.82 -17.03
C GLY A 40 -12.15 -9.87 -15.50
N LYS A 41 -10.99 -9.55 -14.97
CA LYS A 41 -10.69 -9.58 -13.55
C LYS A 41 -9.95 -8.30 -13.15
N VAL A 42 -10.23 -7.83 -11.94
CA VAL A 42 -9.51 -6.74 -11.29
C VAL A 42 -8.93 -7.28 -9.98
N ASP A 43 -7.63 -7.16 -9.80
CA ASP A 43 -6.97 -7.47 -8.54
C ASP A 43 -6.56 -6.15 -7.87
N VAL A 44 -6.88 -5.99 -6.60
CA VAL A 44 -6.38 -4.89 -5.77
C VAL A 44 -5.38 -5.44 -4.77
N VAL A 45 -4.16 -4.91 -4.80
CA VAL A 45 -3.09 -5.34 -3.90
C VAL A 45 -2.87 -4.24 -2.86
N VAL A 46 -3.06 -4.57 -1.59
CA VAL A 46 -2.97 -3.66 -0.44
C VAL A 46 -2.34 -4.38 0.76
N LYS A 47 -1.89 -3.65 1.76
CA LYS A 47 -1.56 -4.23 3.05
C LYS A 47 -2.84 -4.64 3.80
N ALA A 48 -2.74 -5.64 4.67
CA ALA A 48 -3.85 -6.04 5.54
C ALA A 48 -4.27 -4.93 6.52
N THR A 49 -3.32 -4.13 6.99
CA THR A 49 -3.58 -3.03 7.94
C THR A 49 -2.53 -1.93 7.74
N TYR A 50 -2.94 -0.68 7.89
CA TYR A 50 -2.09 0.50 7.83
C TYR A 50 -2.08 1.21 9.18
N THR A 51 -0.98 1.91 9.48
CA THR A 51 -0.88 2.77 10.67
C THR A 51 -1.31 4.19 10.31
N VAL A 52 -2.00 4.88 11.24
CA VAL A 52 -2.38 6.30 11.05
C VAL A 52 -1.16 7.14 10.65
N GLY A 53 -1.31 7.94 9.59
CA GLY A 53 -0.23 8.78 9.03
C GLY A 53 0.70 8.06 8.05
N GLU A 54 0.54 6.76 7.84
CA GLU A 54 1.27 6.03 6.80
C GLU A 54 0.66 6.33 5.41
N THR A 55 1.50 6.52 4.39
CA THR A 55 0.99 6.60 3.02
C THR A 55 0.48 5.22 2.57
N ILE A 56 -0.80 5.13 2.26
CA ILE A 56 -1.42 3.95 1.70
C ILE A 56 -1.03 3.83 0.24
N ARG A 57 -0.47 2.68 -0.12
CA ARG A 57 -0.20 2.30 -1.50
C ARG A 57 -1.12 1.14 -1.88
N ALA A 58 -1.95 1.34 -2.88
CA ALA A 58 -2.75 0.29 -3.51
C ALA A 58 -2.31 0.11 -4.96
N THR A 59 -2.19 -1.14 -5.41
CA THR A 59 -1.96 -1.45 -6.83
C THR A 59 -3.22 -2.06 -7.40
N ILE A 60 -3.77 -1.46 -8.45
CA ILE A 60 -4.93 -1.96 -9.19
C ILE A 60 -4.40 -2.61 -10.45
N ARG A 61 -4.67 -3.90 -10.63
CA ARG A 61 -4.32 -4.68 -11.83
C ARG A 61 -5.57 -5.02 -12.60
N LEU A 62 -5.63 -4.59 -13.86
CA LEU A 62 -6.70 -4.95 -14.81
C LEU A 62 -6.21 -6.10 -15.69
N SER A 63 -6.98 -7.17 -15.77
CA SER A 63 -6.67 -8.37 -16.56
C SER A 63 -7.90 -8.78 -17.38
N PRO A 64 -8.07 -8.26 -18.62
CA PRO A 64 -9.17 -8.67 -19.48
C PRO A 64 -9.02 -10.12 -19.90
N THR A 65 -10.13 -10.87 -19.94
CA THR A 65 -10.23 -12.20 -20.53
C THR A 65 -10.79 -12.13 -21.94
N THR A 66 -11.62 -11.14 -22.21
CA THR A 66 -12.19 -10.83 -23.54
C THR A 66 -12.32 -9.31 -23.66
N GLY A 67 -12.12 -8.77 -24.86
CA GLY A 67 -12.32 -7.34 -25.12
C GLY A 67 -11.30 -6.45 -24.35
N THR A 68 -11.78 -5.35 -23.83
CA THR A 68 -10.97 -4.30 -23.22
C THR A 68 -11.51 -3.92 -21.85
N LEU A 69 -10.62 -3.68 -20.88
CA LEU A 69 -10.91 -2.98 -19.63
C LEU A 69 -10.20 -1.64 -19.63
N ARG A 70 -10.90 -0.56 -19.24
CA ARG A 70 -10.37 0.81 -19.30
C ARG A 70 -10.88 1.70 -18.18
N GLY A 71 -10.21 2.86 -18.02
CA GLY A 71 -10.65 3.99 -17.21
C GLY A 71 -11.37 5.07 -18.03
N PRO A 72 -11.65 6.24 -17.41
CA PRO A 72 -11.09 6.66 -16.14
C PRO A 72 -11.57 5.78 -14.99
N LEU A 73 -10.65 5.43 -14.08
CA LEU A 73 -11.02 4.66 -12.89
C LEU A 73 -11.65 5.55 -11.82
N ASP A 74 -11.35 6.86 -11.86
CA ASP A 74 -11.83 7.88 -10.90
C ASP A 74 -11.81 7.39 -9.44
N PRO A 75 -10.64 6.96 -8.92
CA PRO A 75 -10.58 6.38 -7.61
C PRO A 75 -10.85 7.42 -6.51
N PHE A 76 -11.59 6.99 -5.48
CA PHE A 76 -11.81 7.81 -4.30
C PHE A 76 -11.78 6.96 -3.03
N ILE A 77 -11.48 7.62 -1.91
CA ILE A 77 -11.54 7.03 -0.58
C ILE A 77 -12.88 7.41 0.05
N GLN A 78 -13.55 6.42 0.59
CA GLN A 78 -14.81 6.57 1.31
C GLN A 78 -14.62 6.07 2.74
N ALA A 79 -15.16 6.78 3.74
CA ALA A 79 -15.29 6.24 5.08
C ALA A 79 -16.31 5.08 5.02
N SER A 80 -15.96 3.95 5.63
CA SER A 80 -16.83 2.75 5.64
C SER A 80 -16.99 2.15 7.03
N GLY A 81 -16.37 2.77 8.04
CA GLY A 81 -16.43 2.37 9.42
C GLY A 81 -17.43 3.18 10.25
N PHE A 82 -17.03 3.54 11.45
CA PHE A 82 -17.87 4.24 12.43
C PHE A 82 -18.34 5.63 11.97
N HIS A 83 -17.55 6.30 11.12
CA HIS A 83 -17.85 7.66 10.63
C HIS A 83 -18.76 7.71 9.40
N GLY A 84 -19.35 6.58 8.98
CA GLY A 84 -20.35 6.53 7.91
C GLY A 84 -19.74 6.28 6.51
N THR A 85 -20.45 6.73 5.47
CA THR A 85 -20.13 6.43 4.06
C THR A 85 -19.78 7.68 3.25
N ALA A 86 -19.27 8.73 3.89
CA ALA A 86 -18.91 9.97 3.21
C ALA A 86 -17.63 9.78 2.37
N THR A 87 -17.58 10.42 1.20
CA THR A 87 -16.33 10.54 0.44
C THR A 87 -15.33 11.37 1.22
N VAL A 88 -14.14 10.82 1.39
CA VAL A 88 -13.03 11.43 2.15
C VAL A 88 -12.07 12.13 1.20
N ARG A 89 -11.66 11.45 0.12
CA ARG A 89 -10.63 11.94 -0.79
C ARG A 89 -10.87 11.46 -2.21
N HIS A 90 -10.81 12.35 -3.19
CA HIS A 90 -10.68 12.00 -4.60
C HIS A 90 -9.20 11.87 -4.95
N LEU A 91 -8.85 10.81 -5.70
CA LEU A 91 -7.47 10.52 -6.05
C LEU A 91 -7.28 10.66 -7.56
N ALA A 92 -6.21 11.31 -7.97
CA ALA A 92 -5.88 11.46 -9.37
C ALA A 92 -4.95 10.34 -9.81
N ILE A 93 -5.27 9.67 -10.92
CA ILE A 93 -4.41 8.70 -11.59
C ILE A 93 -4.49 8.91 -13.10
N ASP A 94 -3.48 8.45 -13.81
CA ASP A 94 -3.48 8.47 -15.28
C ASP A 94 -4.54 7.52 -15.85
N PRO A 95 -5.15 7.87 -16.98
CA PRO A 95 -6.06 6.96 -17.68
C PRO A 95 -5.38 5.66 -18.06
N ILE A 96 -6.09 4.55 -17.89
CA ILE A 96 -5.59 3.21 -18.20
C ILE A 96 -6.52 2.53 -19.22
N SER A 97 -5.95 1.74 -20.12
CA SER A 97 -6.68 0.87 -21.06
C SER A 97 -5.85 -0.36 -21.36
N VAL A 98 -6.46 -1.53 -21.30
CA VAL A 98 -5.81 -2.81 -21.56
C VAL A 98 -6.74 -3.72 -22.34
N GLY A 99 -6.26 -4.21 -23.52
CA GLY A 99 -7.01 -5.14 -24.38
C GLY A 99 -6.43 -6.57 -24.38
N ALA A 100 -5.19 -6.75 -23.96
CA ALA A 100 -4.55 -8.05 -23.84
C ALA A 100 -3.50 -8.04 -22.73
N GLY A 101 -3.31 -9.17 -22.06
CA GLY A 101 -2.41 -9.28 -20.91
C GLY A 101 -2.96 -8.62 -19.66
N SER A 102 -2.14 -7.85 -18.97
CA SER A 102 -2.55 -7.08 -17.78
C SER A 102 -1.85 -5.73 -17.74
N ALA A 103 -2.51 -4.76 -17.13
CA ALA A 103 -1.93 -3.46 -16.81
C ALA A 103 -2.15 -3.11 -15.36
N GLU A 104 -1.22 -2.36 -14.78
CA GLU A 104 -1.25 -1.96 -13.38
C GLU A 104 -1.23 -0.44 -13.26
N VAL A 105 -1.93 0.06 -12.27
CA VAL A 105 -1.86 1.44 -11.83
C VAL A 105 -1.69 1.49 -10.31
N VAL A 106 -0.86 2.41 -9.84
CA VAL A 106 -0.63 2.62 -8.41
C VAL A 106 -1.42 3.82 -7.95
N VAL A 107 -2.18 3.61 -6.89
CA VAL A 107 -2.92 4.65 -6.17
C VAL A 107 -2.20 4.93 -4.87
N LEU A 108 -1.97 6.22 -4.57
CA LEU A 108 -1.36 6.67 -3.32
C LEU A 108 -2.32 7.57 -2.57
N TRP A 109 -2.48 7.33 -1.27
CA TRP A 109 -3.25 8.17 -0.38
C TRP A 109 -2.45 8.50 0.88
N ASP A 110 -2.27 9.78 1.14
CA ASP A 110 -1.49 10.34 2.26
C ASP A 110 -2.29 10.44 3.57
N MET A 111 -3.42 9.75 3.66
CA MET A 111 -4.37 9.80 4.79
C MET A 111 -4.86 11.23 5.11
N ARG A 112 -5.10 12.02 4.07
CA ARG A 112 -5.74 13.32 4.18
C ARG A 112 -7.03 13.34 3.37
N ASP A 113 -7.99 14.14 3.84
CA ASP A 113 -9.23 14.40 3.10
C ASP A 113 -9.00 15.41 1.95
N ASP A 114 -10.06 15.75 1.21
CA ASP A 114 -9.99 16.73 0.13
C ASP A 114 -9.62 18.15 0.59
N SER A 115 -9.81 18.46 1.88
CA SER A 115 -9.38 19.73 2.47
C SER A 115 -7.92 19.74 2.90
N GLY A 116 -7.23 18.57 2.87
CA GLY A 116 -5.87 18.38 3.34
C GLY A 116 -5.78 18.07 4.84
N THR A 117 -6.92 17.89 5.53
CA THR A 117 -6.94 17.52 6.95
C THR A 117 -6.63 16.04 7.12
N ALA A 118 -5.75 15.72 8.09
CA ALA A 118 -5.40 14.33 8.38
C ALA A 118 -6.61 13.56 8.92
N VAL A 119 -6.78 12.32 8.45
CA VAL A 119 -7.84 11.43 8.94
C VAL A 119 -7.29 10.48 10.00
N GLY A 120 -8.19 9.98 10.84
CA GLY A 120 -7.86 9.11 11.96
C GLY A 120 -7.96 7.62 11.63
N SER A 121 -7.86 6.82 12.70
CA SER A 121 -8.07 5.37 12.67
C SER A 121 -9.54 5.06 12.37
N ASP A 122 -9.79 4.31 11.31
CA ASP A 122 -11.12 3.82 10.90
C ASP A 122 -10.98 2.74 9.82
N ASP A 123 -12.10 2.20 9.35
CA ASP A 123 -12.18 1.42 8.12
C ASP A 123 -12.59 2.35 6.98
N TYR A 124 -11.76 2.35 5.94
CA TYR A 124 -11.99 3.10 4.71
C TYR A 124 -12.20 2.13 3.55
N SER A 125 -12.73 2.62 2.45
CA SER A 125 -12.81 1.87 1.20
C SER A 125 -12.15 2.66 0.09
N LEU A 126 -11.25 2.02 -0.66
CA LEU A 126 -10.84 2.48 -1.97
C LEU A 126 -11.91 2.01 -2.96
N VAL A 127 -12.54 2.95 -3.63
CA VAL A 127 -13.61 2.70 -4.62
C VAL A 127 -13.18 3.29 -5.95
N PHE A 128 -13.43 2.57 -7.04
CA PHE A 128 -13.11 3.02 -8.40
C PHE A 128 -14.01 2.36 -9.44
N ASN A 129 -14.03 2.88 -10.65
CA ASN A 129 -14.84 2.41 -11.74
C ASN A 129 -13.99 1.76 -12.84
N VAL A 130 -14.49 0.67 -13.41
CA VAL A 130 -13.89 0.02 -14.58
C VAL A 130 -14.92 -0.02 -15.69
N ILE A 131 -14.51 0.35 -16.89
CA ILE A 131 -15.38 0.40 -18.08
C ILE A 131 -14.98 -0.74 -19.03
N ASP A 132 -15.94 -1.55 -19.45
CA ASP A 132 -15.74 -2.57 -20.45
C ASP A 132 -15.85 -2.03 -21.89
N ASP A 133 -15.61 -2.86 -22.90
CA ASP A 133 -15.67 -2.46 -24.31
C ASP A 133 -17.08 -2.10 -24.80
N SER A 134 -18.13 -2.55 -24.10
CA SER A 134 -19.51 -2.13 -24.35
C SER A 134 -19.84 -0.76 -23.75
N GLY A 135 -18.90 -0.15 -23.00
CA GLY A 135 -19.09 1.12 -22.30
C GLY A 135 -19.81 0.99 -20.97
N ARG A 136 -20.04 -0.24 -20.48
CA ARG A 136 -20.65 -0.46 -19.18
C ARG A 136 -19.64 -0.25 -18.07
N THR A 137 -20.04 0.52 -17.06
CA THR A 137 -19.24 0.82 -15.88
C THR A 137 -19.53 -0.20 -14.77
N THR A 138 -18.48 -0.75 -14.16
CA THR A 138 -18.55 -1.58 -12.96
C THR A 138 -17.77 -0.89 -11.85
N THR A 139 -18.42 -0.66 -10.72
CA THR A 139 -17.78 -0.11 -9.53
C THR A 139 -17.14 -1.24 -8.71
N VAL A 140 -15.87 -1.06 -8.37
CA VAL A 140 -15.09 -1.98 -7.55
C VAL A 140 -14.68 -1.27 -6.27
N GLY A 141 -14.75 -1.97 -5.15
CA GLY A 141 -14.35 -1.43 -3.84
C GLY A 141 -13.52 -2.44 -3.05
N THR A 142 -12.60 -1.94 -2.24
CA THR A 142 -11.83 -2.75 -1.29
C THR A 142 -11.64 -2.00 0.03
N THR A 143 -11.70 -2.74 1.14
CA THR A 143 -11.53 -2.15 2.48
C THR A 143 -10.05 -1.92 2.79
N LEU A 144 -9.77 -0.77 3.41
CA LEU A 144 -8.48 -0.34 3.92
C LEU A 144 -8.62 -0.16 5.44
N GLN A 145 -7.98 -1.03 6.21
CA GLN A 145 -8.01 -0.94 7.67
C GLN A 145 -6.90 -0.02 8.16
N VAL A 146 -7.25 1.06 8.85
CA VAL A 146 -6.33 2.03 9.45
C VAL A 146 -6.44 1.96 10.98
N ARG A 147 -5.34 1.68 11.67
CA ARG A 147 -5.27 1.48 13.12
C ARG A 147 -4.14 2.29 13.76
#